data_cd18d48e49784901bb653142c5980c48
#
_entry.id   cd18d48e49784901bb653142c5980c48
#
_cell.length_a   1.000
_cell.length_b   1.000
_cell.length_c   1.000
_cell.angle_alpha   90.00
_cell.angle_beta   90.00
_cell.angle_gamma   90.00
#
_symmetry.space_group_name_H-M   'P 1'
#
loop_
_entity.id
_entity.type
_entity.pdbx_description
1 polymer ?
#
loop_
_entity_poly.entity_id
_entity_poly.type
_entity_poly.pdbx_seq_one_letter_code
_entity_poly.pdbx_strand_id
1 'polypeptide(L)'
;FFSSRRRHTRLQGDWSSDVCSSDLYSPQELSAMVLQKMKKTAEDYLGTTVSEAVVTVPAYFNDSQRQATKEAGEIAGLKVQRIINEPTAAALAYGMDKGGSDKKIAVYDLGGGTFDISILELGDGVFEVLSTNGDTHLGGDDFDQVIIDFLAEEFKKNEQIDLREDSMALQRLKEAAEKAKIELSSSTQTEINLPYVTATSSGPKHLVTTLTRAKFEQLSDELVKRSMEPVKKALKDASLTKKDIDEVILVGGSTRIPIIQKEVESLFGKKPSKGVNPDEVVAVGAAIQGGVLSGDVE
;
A
#
# COMPACT_ATOMS: atom_id res chain seq x y z
N PHE A 1 0.56 5.23 4.44
CA PHE A 1 1.89 5.58 4.99
C PHE A 1 2.19 4.85 6.29
N PHE A 2 1.19 4.51 7.11
CA PHE A 2 1.37 3.73 8.34
C PHE A 2 1.41 2.21 8.11
N SER A 3 1.08 1.74 6.92
CA SER A 3 0.96 0.32 6.62
C SER A 3 2.25 -0.36 6.16
N SER A 4 3.27 0.38 5.75
CA SER A 4 4.44 -0.21 5.10
C SER A 4 5.53 -0.78 6.04
N ARG A 5 5.34 -0.79 7.37
CA ARG A 5 6.32 -1.36 8.29
C ARG A 5 5.70 -2.38 9.23
N ARG A 6 5.64 -3.63 8.79
CA ARG A 6 5.28 -4.82 9.59
C ARG A 6 5.98 -4.97 10.93
N ARG A 7 6.99 -4.18 11.22
CA ARG A 7 7.72 -4.23 12.49
C ARG A 7 6.99 -3.59 13.65
N HIS A 8 5.90 -2.86 13.41
CA HIS A 8 5.20 -2.14 14.49
C HIS A 8 4.21 -2.99 15.29
N THR A 9 3.69 -4.09 14.76
CA THR A 9 2.78 -4.98 15.51
C THR A 9 3.50 -5.91 16.51
N ARG A 10 4.82 -6.07 16.42
CA ARG A 10 5.62 -6.77 17.45
C ARG A 10 6.03 -5.88 18.62
N LEU A 11 5.71 -4.62 18.60
CA LEU A 11 6.23 -3.62 19.52
C LEU A 11 5.35 -3.32 20.75
N GLN A 12 4.32 -4.13 21.00
CA GLN A 12 3.59 -4.04 22.29
C GLN A 12 4.28 -4.77 23.44
N GLY A 13 5.44 -5.41 23.23
CA GLY A 13 6.12 -6.21 24.25
C GLY A 13 7.57 -5.88 24.57
N ASP A 14 8.31 -5.16 23.72
CA ASP A 14 9.78 -5.09 23.94
C ASP A 14 10.44 -3.85 23.33
N TRP A 15 10.02 -2.68 23.77
CA TRP A 15 10.65 -1.40 23.40
C TRP A 15 11.88 -1.04 24.24
N SER A 16 12.31 -1.95 25.13
CA SER A 16 13.31 -1.61 26.15
C SER A 16 14.74 -2.04 25.84
N SER A 17 15.06 -2.64 24.70
CA SER A 17 16.36 -3.29 24.64
C SER A 17 17.44 -2.75 23.72
N ASP A 18 17.21 -1.85 22.75
CA ASP A 18 18.31 -1.50 21.84
C ASP A 18 18.37 -0.03 21.35
N VAL A 19 17.85 0.90 22.11
CA VAL A 19 18.17 2.33 21.88
C VAL A 19 19.04 2.81 23.04
N CYS A 20 20.28 3.11 22.73
CA CYS A 20 21.15 3.84 23.67
C CYS A 20 20.49 5.17 24.04
N SER A 21 20.16 5.32 25.32
CA SER A 21 19.43 6.41 25.97
C SER A 21 17.90 6.36 25.84
N SER A 22 17.28 6.33 26.92
CA SER A 22 15.97 6.55 27.50
C SER A 22 14.92 7.41 26.77
N ASP A 23 14.96 7.57 25.44
CA ASP A 23 13.97 8.36 24.72
C ASP A 23 12.77 7.47 24.32
N LEU A 24 11.75 7.47 25.17
CA LEU A 24 10.45 6.88 24.86
C LEU A 24 9.63 7.89 24.06
N TYR A 25 9.22 7.51 22.85
CA TYR A 25 8.34 8.30 22.02
C TYR A 25 6.93 7.72 22.02
N SER A 26 5.93 8.58 22.10
CA SER A 26 4.54 8.19 21.88
C SER A 26 4.28 7.87 20.40
N PRO A 27 3.24 7.09 20.06
CA PRO A 27 2.85 6.86 18.68
C PRO A 27 2.60 8.16 17.90
N GLN A 28 2.04 9.19 18.54
CA GLN A 28 1.82 10.51 17.95
C GLN A 28 3.13 11.19 17.58
N GLU A 29 4.15 11.14 18.43
CA GLU A 29 5.47 11.74 18.17
C GLU A 29 6.17 11.03 17.01
N LEU A 30 6.14 9.70 16.96
CA LEU A 30 6.70 8.94 15.83
C LEU A 30 5.98 9.27 14.52
N SER A 31 4.66 9.38 14.56
CA SER A 31 3.85 9.78 13.42
C SER A 31 4.15 11.22 12.99
N ALA A 32 4.35 12.11 13.96
CA ALA A 32 4.72 13.50 13.70
C ALA A 32 6.05 13.62 12.97
N MET A 33 7.05 12.79 13.27
CA MET A 33 8.33 12.77 12.55
C MET A 33 8.14 12.48 11.05
N VAL A 34 7.22 11.57 10.71
CA VAL A 34 6.87 11.28 9.32
C VAL A 34 6.19 12.49 8.68
N LEU A 35 5.21 13.09 9.36
CA LEU A 35 4.49 14.27 8.86
C LEU A 35 5.42 15.48 8.72
N GLN A 36 6.38 15.68 9.63
CA GLN A 36 7.42 16.71 9.49
C GLN A 36 8.28 16.50 8.24
N LYS A 37 8.64 15.25 7.94
CA LYS A 37 9.38 14.93 6.71
C LYS A 37 8.56 15.26 5.47
N MET A 38 7.26 14.93 5.47
CA MET A 38 6.36 15.27 4.35
C MET A 38 6.19 16.78 4.20
N LYS A 39 5.96 17.49 5.31
CA LYS A 39 5.90 18.96 5.36
C LYS A 39 7.17 19.57 4.74
N LYS A 40 8.35 19.17 5.24
CA LYS A 40 9.62 19.67 4.72
C LYS A 40 9.78 19.39 3.22
N THR A 41 9.41 18.22 2.75
CA THR A 41 9.48 17.86 1.33
C THR A 41 8.58 18.79 0.49
N ALA A 42 7.37 19.08 0.98
CA ALA A 42 6.44 20.01 0.33
C ALA A 42 6.98 21.45 0.32
N GLU A 43 7.52 21.92 1.46
CA GLU A 43 8.13 23.27 1.57
C GLU A 43 9.35 23.43 0.66
N ASP A 44 10.22 22.41 0.59
CA ASP A 44 11.39 22.39 -0.29
C ASP A 44 10.99 22.48 -1.78
N TYR A 45 9.87 21.82 -2.15
CA TYR A 45 9.35 21.83 -3.52
C TYR A 45 8.63 23.13 -3.87
N LEU A 46 7.79 23.66 -2.96
CA LEU A 46 6.97 24.84 -3.19
C LEU A 46 7.73 26.15 -2.97
N GLY A 47 8.85 26.13 -2.26
CA GLY A 47 9.61 27.32 -1.87
C GLY A 47 8.89 28.23 -0.88
N THR A 48 7.89 27.71 -0.16
CA THR A 48 7.10 28.45 0.82
C THR A 48 6.72 27.57 2.02
N THR A 49 6.35 28.20 3.13
CA THR A 49 5.95 27.49 4.35
C THR A 49 4.59 26.81 4.16
N VAL A 50 4.48 25.55 4.58
CA VAL A 50 3.25 24.78 4.61
C VAL A 50 2.72 24.75 6.05
N SER A 51 1.57 25.35 6.30
CA SER A 51 0.97 25.49 7.63
C SER A 51 -0.28 24.66 7.85
N GLU A 52 -0.94 24.20 6.79
CA GLU A 52 -2.22 23.49 6.84
C GLU A 52 -2.17 22.18 6.04
N ALA A 53 -2.96 21.19 6.47
CA ALA A 53 -3.02 19.92 5.77
C ALA A 53 -4.39 19.24 5.89
N VAL A 54 -4.75 18.47 4.87
CA VAL A 54 -5.73 17.39 4.96
C VAL A 54 -4.96 16.08 5.13
N VAL A 55 -5.34 15.27 6.12
CA VAL A 55 -4.66 14.02 6.43
C VAL A 55 -5.62 12.86 6.21
N THR A 56 -5.15 11.82 5.52
CA THR A 56 -5.94 10.62 5.26
C THR A 56 -5.67 9.53 6.30
N VAL A 57 -6.70 8.74 6.58
CA VAL A 57 -6.63 7.59 7.49
C VAL A 57 -7.41 6.41 6.90
N PRO A 58 -7.07 5.15 7.24
CA PRO A 58 -7.89 4.01 6.91
C PRO A 58 -9.33 4.17 7.42
N ALA A 59 -10.29 3.65 6.66
CA ALA A 59 -11.71 3.80 7.01
C ALA A 59 -12.08 3.14 8.36
N TYR A 60 -11.35 2.10 8.78
CA TYR A 60 -11.56 1.40 10.04
C TYR A 60 -10.96 2.09 11.28
N PHE A 61 -10.22 3.20 11.12
CA PHE A 61 -9.70 3.93 12.27
C PHE A 61 -10.85 4.43 13.16
N ASN A 62 -10.75 4.14 14.46
CA ASN A 62 -11.67 4.66 15.46
C ASN A 62 -11.34 6.12 15.84
N ASP A 63 -12.20 6.73 16.65
CA ASP A 63 -12.07 8.14 17.03
C ASP A 63 -10.74 8.43 17.75
N SER A 64 -10.26 7.51 18.60
CA SER A 64 -8.97 7.68 19.29
C SER A 64 -7.79 7.68 18.32
N GLN A 65 -7.81 6.81 17.30
CA GLN A 65 -6.78 6.76 16.27
C GLN A 65 -6.81 8.00 15.36
N ARG A 66 -8.02 8.50 15.02
CA ARG A 66 -8.20 9.75 14.27
C ARG A 66 -7.69 10.95 15.05
N GLN A 67 -8.01 11.00 16.35
CA GLN A 67 -7.52 12.06 17.23
C GLN A 67 -6.01 12.02 17.37
N ALA A 68 -5.41 10.85 17.57
CA ALA A 68 -3.96 10.68 17.62
C ALA A 68 -3.26 11.11 16.32
N THR A 69 -3.90 10.86 15.15
CA THR A 69 -3.40 11.32 13.85
C THR A 69 -3.45 12.84 13.74
N LYS A 70 -4.53 13.48 14.24
CA LYS A 70 -4.64 14.93 14.28
C LYS A 70 -3.56 15.55 15.19
N GLU A 71 -3.37 15.00 16.39
CA GLU A 71 -2.32 15.42 17.32
C GLU A 71 -0.91 15.30 16.72
N ALA A 72 -0.64 14.21 15.98
CA ALA A 72 0.61 14.05 15.25
C ALA A 72 0.84 15.18 14.22
N GLY A 73 -0.21 15.61 13.52
CA GLY A 73 -0.17 16.76 12.62
C GLY A 73 0.17 18.07 13.36
N GLU A 74 -0.45 18.30 14.51
CA GLU A 74 -0.20 19.48 15.35
C GLU A 74 1.25 19.48 15.89
N ILE A 75 1.76 18.34 16.36
CA ILE A 75 3.18 18.18 16.78
C ILE A 75 4.12 18.45 15.59
N ALA A 76 3.73 18.06 14.39
CA ALA A 76 4.48 18.35 13.15
C ALA A 76 4.43 19.83 12.73
N GLY A 77 3.67 20.67 13.44
CA GLY A 77 3.49 22.08 13.10
C GLY A 77 2.56 22.31 11.90
N LEU A 78 1.55 21.43 11.76
CA LEU A 78 0.49 21.52 10.75
C LEU A 78 -0.85 21.75 11.44
N LYS A 79 -1.65 22.69 10.94
CA LYS A 79 -3.06 22.77 11.26
C LYS A 79 -3.81 21.74 10.42
N VAL A 80 -4.27 20.67 11.03
CA VAL A 80 -5.04 19.63 10.34
C VAL A 80 -6.46 20.15 10.12
N GLN A 81 -6.77 20.52 8.90
CA GLN A 81 -8.08 21.08 8.50
C GLN A 81 -9.15 19.99 8.49
N ARG A 82 -8.78 18.78 8.07
CA ARG A 82 -9.69 17.63 8.02
C ARG A 82 -8.91 16.32 8.08
N ILE A 83 -9.55 15.33 8.74
CA ILE A 83 -9.20 13.91 8.57
C ILE A 83 -10.23 13.30 7.62
N ILE A 84 -9.76 12.63 6.57
CA ILE A 84 -10.61 11.98 5.56
C ILE A 84 -10.25 10.50 5.42
N ASN A 85 -11.21 9.64 5.13
CA ASN A 85 -10.95 8.24 4.87
C ASN A 85 -10.19 8.05 3.54
N GLU A 86 -9.18 7.21 3.53
CA GLU A 86 -8.40 6.87 2.31
C GLU A 86 -9.29 6.44 1.13
N PRO A 87 -10.26 5.51 1.30
CA PRO A 87 -11.14 5.13 0.20
C PRO A 87 -12.06 6.26 -0.28
N THR A 88 -12.47 7.17 0.61
CA THR A 88 -13.24 8.36 0.22
C THR A 88 -12.38 9.32 -0.60
N ALA A 89 -11.13 9.55 -0.19
CA ALA A 89 -10.19 10.37 -0.95
C ALA A 89 -9.94 9.76 -2.34
N ALA A 90 -9.74 8.44 -2.43
CA ALA A 90 -9.61 7.77 -3.71
C ALA A 90 -10.83 7.97 -4.61
N ALA A 91 -12.04 7.83 -4.08
CA ALA A 91 -13.27 8.03 -4.84
C ALA A 91 -13.41 9.48 -5.35
N LEU A 92 -13.04 10.48 -4.54
CA LEU A 92 -12.99 11.89 -4.96
C LEU A 92 -12.01 12.10 -6.13
N ALA A 93 -10.82 11.51 -6.07
CA ALA A 93 -9.82 11.63 -7.13
C ALA A 93 -10.30 11.06 -8.47
N TYR A 94 -11.14 10.04 -8.45
CA TYR A 94 -11.79 9.50 -9.65
C TYR A 94 -12.99 10.35 -10.13
N GLY A 95 -13.35 11.41 -9.41
CA GLY A 95 -14.48 12.28 -9.77
C GLY A 95 -15.83 11.57 -9.62
N MET A 96 -15.95 10.62 -8.70
CA MET A 96 -17.15 9.84 -8.50
C MET A 96 -18.31 10.69 -7.95
N ASP A 97 -17.99 11.79 -7.27
CA ASP A 97 -18.94 12.79 -6.73
C ASP A 97 -19.68 13.58 -7.82
N LYS A 98 -19.11 13.69 -9.03
CA LYS A 98 -19.62 14.54 -10.11
C LYS A 98 -20.76 13.91 -10.95
N GLY A 99 -21.12 12.67 -10.68
CA GLY A 99 -22.06 11.90 -11.53
C GLY A 99 -23.54 12.09 -11.23
N GLY A 100 -23.93 12.71 -10.12
CA GLY A 100 -25.35 13.01 -9.78
C GLY A 100 -26.26 11.79 -9.60
N SER A 101 -25.74 10.57 -9.59
CA SER A 101 -26.47 9.33 -9.36
C SER A 101 -25.89 8.58 -8.16
N ASP A 102 -26.75 7.97 -7.38
CA ASP A 102 -26.35 7.06 -6.32
C ASP A 102 -25.51 5.92 -6.90
N LYS A 103 -24.36 5.64 -6.28
CA LYS A 103 -23.43 4.59 -6.73
C LYS A 103 -22.90 3.80 -5.56
N LYS A 104 -22.70 2.51 -5.77
CA LYS A 104 -21.96 1.63 -4.87
C LYS A 104 -20.58 1.35 -5.44
N ILE A 105 -19.56 1.66 -4.67
CA ILE A 105 -18.16 1.68 -5.10
C ILE A 105 -17.36 0.70 -4.23
N ALA A 106 -16.62 -0.19 -4.87
CA ALA A 106 -15.63 -1.02 -4.17
C ALA A 106 -14.25 -0.39 -4.36
N VAL A 107 -13.57 -0.07 -3.26
CA VAL A 107 -12.20 0.43 -3.25
C VAL A 107 -11.28 -0.68 -2.78
N TYR A 108 -10.50 -1.23 -3.70
CA TYR A 108 -9.53 -2.29 -3.48
C TYR A 108 -8.15 -1.67 -3.34
N ASP A 109 -7.65 -1.58 -2.11
CA ASP A 109 -6.37 -0.96 -1.78
C ASP A 109 -5.34 -2.03 -1.40
N LEU A 110 -4.36 -2.27 -2.29
CA LEU A 110 -3.25 -3.17 -2.06
C LEU A 110 -1.95 -2.38 -2.08
N GLY A 111 -1.51 -2.00 -0.89
CA GLY A 111 -0.28 -1.26 -0.66
C GLY A 111 0.96 -2.14 -0.57
N GLY A 112 2.03 -1.61 0.04
CA GLY A 112 3.28 -2.34 0.25
C GLY A 112 3.20 -3.40 1.35
N GLY A 113 2.42 -3.17 2.40
CA GLY A 113 2.36 -4.04 3.59
C GLY A 113 0.97 -4.46 4.03
N THR A 114 -0.10 -3.80 3.56
CA THR A 114 -1.48 -4.09 3.94
C THR A 114 -2.37 -4.14 2.72
N PHE A 115 -3.46 -4.86 2.90
CA PHE A 115 -4.58 -4.93 1.98
C PHE A 115 -5.85 -4.44 2.68
N ASP A 116 -6.55 -3.50 2.06
CA ASP A 116 -7.81 -2.98 2.54
C ASP A 116 -8.85 -3.00 1.41
N ILE A 117 -10.07 -3.40 1.75
CA ILE A 117 -11.24 -3.30 0.88
C ILE A 117 -12.32 -2.50 1.60
N SER A 118 -12.86 -1.49 0.94
CA SER A 118 -13.97 -0.70 1.45
C SER A 118 -15.10 -0.68 0.43
N ILE A 119 -16.31 -0.86 0.91
CA ILE A 119 -17.53 -0.68 0.13
C ILE A 119 -18.13 0.67 0.53
N LEU A 120 -18.25 1.54 -0.46
CA LEU A 120 -18.82 2.88 -0.30
C LEU A 120 -20.17 2.96 -0.99
N GLU A 121 -21.05 3.79 -0.43
CA GLU A 121 -22.23 4.31 -1.12
C GLU A 121 -22.07 5.81 -1.31
N LEU A 122 -22.29 6.28 -2.53
CA LEU A 122 -22.41 7.68 -2.85
C LEU A 122 -23.89 7.99 -3.02
N GLY A 123 -24.39 8.91 -2.22
CA GLY A 123 -25.75 9.42 -2.29
C GLY A 123 -25.77 10.93 -2.00
N ASP A 124 -26.49 11.70 -2.78
CA ASP A 124 -26.60 13.17 -2.62
C ASP A 124 -25.24 13.90 -2.51
N GLY A 125 -24.19 13.40 -3.17
CA GLY A 125 -22.84 13.95 -3.13
C GLY A 125 -22.05 13.60 -1.86
N VAL A 126 -22.58 12.73 -0.99
CA VAL A 126 -21.93 12.28 0.24
C VAL A 126 -21.48 10.83 0.11
N PHE A 127 -20.24 10.53 0.51
CA PHE A 127 -19.73 9.17 0.61
C PHE A 127 -19.98 8.59 2.00
N GLU A 128 -20.66 7.46 2.04
CA GLU A 128 -20.83 6.64 3.23
C GLU A 128 -20.03 5.35 3.10
N VAL A 129 -19.31 4.95 4.16
CA VAL A 129 -18.59 3.67 4.22
C VAL A 129 -19.56 2.62 4.75
N LEU A 130 -20.04 1.72 3.89
CA LEU A 130 -20.99 0.66 4.28
C LEU A 130 -20.27 -0.48 5.02
N SER A 131 -19.07 -0.83 4.57
CA SER A 131 -18.25 -1.87 5.21
C SER A 131 -16.79 -1.71 4.85
N THR A 132 -15.93 -2.25 5.69
CA THR A 132 -14.49 -2.38 5.43
C THR A 132 -13.99 -3.71 5.96
N ASN A 133 -13.01 -4.30 5.28
CA ASN A 133 -12.32 -5.50 5.69
C ASN A 133 -10.88 -5.44 5.15
N GLY A 134 -10.01 -6.37 5.54
CA GLY A 134 -8.65 -6.33 5.03
C GLY A 134 -7.76 -7.40 5.65
N ASP A 135 -6.47 -7.30 5.31
CA ASP A 135 -5.41 -8.12 5.87
C ASP A 135 -4.19 -7.22 6.12
N THR A 136 -3.88 -7.01 7.39
CA THR A 136 -2.78 -6.14 7.83
C THR A 136 -1.39 -6.73 7.59
N HIS A 137 -1.31 -7.94 7.03
CA HIS A 137 -0.08 -8.66 6.73
C HIS A 137 -0.05 -9.16 5.29
N LEU A 138 -0.75 -8.50 4.39
CA LEU A 138 -0.77 -8.80 2.96
C LEU A 138 -0.49 -7.52 2.17
N GLY A 139 0.60 -7.51 1.41
CA GLY A 139 0.99 -6.37 0.60
C GLY A 139 2.11 -6.70 -0.37
N GLY A 140 2.64 -5.70 -1.05
CA GLY A 140 3.73 -5.81 -2.02
C GLY A 140 4.96 -6.53 -1.49
N ASP A 141 5.26 -6.37 -0.19
CA ASP A 141 6.38 -7.03 0.48
C ASP A 141 6.24 -8.57 0.46
N ASP A 142 5.00 -9.10 0.49
CA ASP A 142 4.77 -10.55 0.39
C ASP A 142 5.02 -11.05 -1.03
N PHE A 143 4.66 -10.24 -2.02
CA PHE A 143 4.97 -10.54 -3.42
C PHE A 143 6.47 -10.48 -3.69
N ASP A 144 7.21 -9.59 -3.01
CA ASP A 144 8.67 -9.60 -3.05
C ASP A 144 9.24 -10.84 -2.38
N GLN A 145 8.69 -11.24 -1.24
CA GLN A 145 9.16 -12.39 -0.48
C GLN A 145 9.06 -13.70 -1.29
N VAL A 146 8.01 -13.91 -2.07
CA VAL A 146 7.93 -15.12 -2.91
C VAL A 146 9.00 -15.14 -4.02
N ILE A 147 9.41 -13.97 -4.52
CA ILE A 147 10.53 -13.88 -5.46
C ILE A 147 11.86 -14.14 -4.76
N ILE A 148 12.07 -13.54 -3.57
CA ILE A 148 13.27 -13.78 -2.75
C ILE A 148 13.46 -15.26 -2.47
N ASP A 149 12.39 -15.93 -2.01
CA ASP A 149 12.43 -17.35 -1.71
C ASP A 149 12.72 -18.19 -2.96
N PHE A 150 12.11 -17.86 -4.08
CA PHE A 150 12.41 -18.52 -5.36
C PHE A 150 13.88 -18.38 -5.75
N LEU A 151 14.44 -17.17 -5.69
CA LEU A 151 15.84 -16.90 -6.04
C LEU A 151 16.81 -17.61 -5.10
N ALA A 152 16.54 -17.59 -3.79
CA ALA A 152 17.36 -18.25 -2.79
C ALA A 152 17.35 -19.77 -2.95
N GLU A 153 16.19 -20.37 -3.21
CA GLU A 153 16.06 -21.81 -3.45
C GLU A 153 16.76 -22.24 -4.76
N GLU A 154 16.65 -21.48 -5.84
CA GLU A 154 17.36 -21.77 -7.09
C GLU A 154 18.88 -21.68 -6.91
N PHE A 155 19.36 -20.66 -6.20
CA PHE A 155 20.78 -20.53 -5.89
C PHE A 155 21.28 -21.66 -4.99
N LYS A 156 20.51 -22.02 -3.95
CA LYS A 156 20.84 -23.11 -3.03
C LYS A 156 20.95 -24.47 -3.73
N LYS A 157 20.09 -24.73 -4.71
CA LYS A 157 20.17 -25.97 -5.53
C LYS A 157 21.49 -26.07 -6.31
N ASN A 158 21.95 -24.94 -6.83
CA ASN A 158 23.13 -24.91 -7.70
C ASN A 158 24.46 -24.80 -6.93
N GLU A 159 24.50 -23.99 -5.88
CA GLU A 159 25.69 -23.60 -5.15
C GLU A 159 25.78 -24.15 -3.72
N GLN A 160 24.71 -24.81 -3.24
CA GLN A 160 24.59 -25.36 -1.88
C GLN A 160 24.72 -24.30 -0.78
N ILE A 161 24.36 -23.02 -1.08
CA ILE A 161 24.44 -21.88 -0.19
C ILE A 161 23.06 -21.23 -0.11
N ASP A 162 22.57 -20.94 1.10
CA ASP A 162 21.35 -20.18 1.30
C ASP A 162 21.68 -18.68 1.45
N LEU A 163 21.34 -17.89 0.44
CA LEU A 163 21.62 -16.45 0.43
C LEU A 163 20.83 -15.68 1.51
N ARG A 164 19.80 -16.28 2.12
CA ARG A 164 19.01 -15.65 3.18
C ARG A 164 19.74 -15.61 4.52
N GLU A 165 20.80 -16.41 4.70
CA GLU A 165 21.65 -16.43 5.89
C GLU A 165 22.68 -15.29 5.90
N ASP A 166 22.98 -14.69 4.75
CA ASP A 166 23.84 -13.53 4.59
C ASP A 166 23.00 -12.25 4.48
N SER A 167 23.15 -11.36 5.45
CA SER A 167 22.37 -10.10 5.51
C SER A 167 22.59 -9.17 4.32
N MET A 168 23.82 -9.13 3.77
CA MET A 168 24.14 -8.32 2.59
C MET A 168 23.53 -8.93 1.32
N ALA A 169 23.63 -10.26 1.16
CA ALA A 169 23.00 -10.96 0.05
C ALA A 169 21.48 -10.83 0.11
N LEU A 170 20.89 -10.99 1.30
CA LEU A 170 19.45 -10.84 1.50
C LEU A 170 18.96 -9.43 1.15
N GLN A 171 19.70 -8.37 1.50
CA GLN A 171 19.34 -7.01 1.14
C GLN A 171 19.32 -6.83 -0.39
N ARG A 172 20.32 -7.36 -1.07
CA ARG A 172 20.40 -7.32 -2.54
C ARG A 172 19.30 -8.15 -3.21
N LEU A 173 18.92 -9.29 -2.63
CA LEU A 173 17.77 -10.07 -3.09
C LEU A 173 16.46 -9.28 -2.97
N LYS A 174 16.25 -8.54 -1.85
CA LYS A 174 15.07 -7.70 -1.65
C LYS A 174 14.95 -6.62 -2.72
N GLU A 175 16.02 -5.89 -2.98
CA GLU A 175 16.06 -4.84 -4.01
C GLU A 175 15.80 -5.41 -5.41
N ALA A 176 16.40 -6.56 -5.71
CA ALA A 176 16.21 -7.23 -7.00
C ALA A 176 14.79 -7.80 -7.17
N ALA A 177 14.19 -8.32 -6.09
CA ALA A 177 12.85 -8.86 -6.11
C ALA A 177 11.81 -7.75 -6.33
N GLU A 178 11.91 -6.63 -5.62
CA GLU A 178 11.04 -5.46 -5.80
C GLU A 178 11.14 -4.92 -7.23
N LYS A 179 12.36 -4.76 -7.74
CA LYS A 179 12.59 -4.34 -9.12
C LYS A 179 11.96 -5.31 -10.11
N ALA A 180 12.16 -6.62 -9.94
CA ALA A 180 11.60 -7.64 -10.81
C ALA A 180 10.05 -7.63 -10.78
N LYS A 181 9.44 -7.49 -9.60
CA LYS A 181 7.99 -7.34 -9.44
C LYS A 181 7.46 -6.16 -10.26
N ILE A 182 8.12 -5.00 -10.15
CA ILE A 182 7.74 -3.78 -10.89
C ILE A 182 7.87 -4.01 -12.40
N GLU A 183 8.99 -4.55 -12.87
CA GLU A 183 9.24 -4.81 -14.30
C GLU A 183 8.25 -5.83 -14.88
N LEU A 184 7.91 -6.89 -14.13
CA LEU A 184 6.93 -7.89 -14.54
C LEU A 184 5.49 -7.37 -14.61
N SER A 185 5.20 -6.20 -14.08
CA SER A 185 3.89 -5.54 -14.27
C SER A 185 3.70 -5.04 -15.70
N SER A 186 4.78 -4.74 -16.42
CA SER A 186 4.76 -4.27 -17.82
C SER A 186 5.37 -5.26 -18.81
N SER A 187 6.36 -6.07 -18.39
CA SER A 187 7.10 -7.02 -19.22
C SER A 187 6.66 -8.46 -18.97
N THR A 188 6.84 -9.35 -19.94
CA THR A 188 6.53 -10.77 -19.81
C THR A 188 7.64 -11.56 -19.12
N GLN A 189 8.85 -11.01 -19.04
CA GLN A 189 9.99 -11.56 -18.33
C GLN A 189 10.97 -10.45 -17.94
N THR A 190 11.81 -10.74 -16.95
CA THR A 190 12.91 -9.88 -16.52
C THR A 190 14.14 -10.70 -16.20
N GLU A 191 15.34 -10.15 -16.43
CA GLU A 191 16.60 -10.74 -16.02
C GLU A 191 17.01 -10.18 -14.66
N ILE A 192 17.32 -11.08 -13.73
CA ILE A 192 17.84 -10.74 -12.41
C ILE A 192 19.32 -11.09 -12.42
N ASN A 193 20.19 -10.09 -12.28
CA ASN A 193 21.64 -10.22 -12.34
C ASN A 193 22.26 -9.58 -11.10
N LEU A 194 22.75 -10.41 -10.20
CA LEU A 194 23.44 -10.00 -8.96
C LEU A 194 24.89 -10.52 -8.98
N PRO A 195 25.80 -9.75 -9.58
CA PRO A 195 27.22 -10.10 -9.56
C PRO A 195 27.77 -10.02 -8.14
N TYR A 196 28.68 -10.94 -7.79
CA TYR A 196 29.31 -10.99 -6.46
C TYR A 196 28.26 -11.01 -5.33
N VAL A 197 27.23 -11.84 -5.46
CA VAL A 197 26.14 -11.89 -4.48
C VAL A 197 26.59 -12.43 -3.13
N THR A 198 27.55 -13.36 -3.15
CA THR A 198 28.26 -13.86 -1.97
C THR A 198 29.67 -14.30 -2.33
N ALA A 199 30.50 -14.52 -1.32
CA ALA A 199 31.86 -15.01 -1.49
C ALA A 199 32.06 -16.32 -0.71
N THR A 200 32.80 -17.25 -1.33
CA THR A 200 33.15 -18.56 -0.75
C THR A 200 34.66 -18.77 -0.77
N SER A 201 35.13 -19.85 -0.14
CA SER A 201 36.53 -20.27 -0.21
C SER A 201 37.00 -20.57 -1.66
N SER A 202 36.05 -20.88 -2.55
CA SER A 202 36.31 -21.13 -3.99
C SER A 202 36.18 -19.85 -4.84
N GLY A 203 35.94 -18.70 -4.24
CA GLY A 203 35.82 -17.40 -4.91
C GLY A 203 34.41 -16.79 -4.86
N PRO A 204 34.24 -15.67 -5.55
CA PRO A 204 32.96 -14.99 -5.59
C PRO A 204 31.92 -15.79 -6.39
N LYS A 205 30.65 -15.68 -5.98
CA LYS A 205 29.52 -16.30 -6.65
C LYS A 205 28.59 -15.22 -7.20
N HIS A 206 27.91 -15.54 -8.29
CA HIS A 206 27.00 -14.66 -9.00
C HIS A 206 25.64 -15.33 -9.14
N LEU A 207 24.56 -14.54 -9.01
CA LEU A 207 23.21 -15.01 -9.33
C LEU A 207 22.76 -14.35 -10.62
N VAL A 208 22.50 -15.15 -11.64
CA VAL A 208 21.92 -14.70 -12.91
C VAL A 208 20.77 -15.64 -13.25
N THR A 209 19.56 -15.11 -13.37
CA THR A 209 18.38 -15.91 -13.72
C THR A 209 17.34 -15.04 -14.43
N THR A 210 16.48 -15.69 -15.20
CA THR A 210 15.33 -15.02 -15.83
C THR A 210 14.06 -15.43 -15.10
N LEU A 211 13.28 -14.45 -14.65
CA LEU A 211 11.97 -14.65 -14.07
C LEU A 211 10.90 -14.25 -15.09
N THR A 212 10.00 -15.16 -15.41
CA THR A 212 8.84 -14.86 -16.28
C THR A 212 7.64 -14.41 -15.44
N ARG A 213 6.76 -13.57 -16.03
CA ARG A 213 5.50 -13.19 -15.42
C ARG A 213 4.67 -14.42 -15.03
N ALA A 214 4.57 -15.42 -15.91
CA ALA A 214 3.82 -16.64 -15.64
C ALA A 214 4.36 -17.38 -14.40
N LYS A 215 5.68 -17.42 -14.21
CA LYS A 215 6.28 -18.02 -13.02
C LYS A 215 5.99 -17.18 -11.77
N PHE A 216 6.08 -15.86 -11.85
CA PHE A 216 5.75 -14.97 -10.76
C PHE A 216 4.26 -15.08 -10.36
N GLU A 217 3.35 -15.13 -11.33
CA GLU A 217 1.92 -15.34 -11.08
C GLU A 217 1.65 -16.68 -10.40
N GLN A 218 2.34 -17.75 -10.82
CA GLN A 218 2.28 -19.06 -10.15
C GLN A 218 2.74 -19.00 -8.69
N LEU A 219 3.86 -18.32 -8.42
CA LEU A 219 4.42 -18.17 -7.08
C LEU A 219 3.49 -17.34 -6.17
N SER A 220 2.75 -16.39 -6.74
CA SER A 220 1.91 -15.43 -6.03
C SER A 220 0.44 -15.89 -5.87
N ASP A 221 0.05 -17.02 -6.43
CA ASP A 221 -1.35 -17.49 -6.50
C ASP A 221 -2.06 -17.51 -5.13
N GLU A 222 -1.38 -17.99 -4.10
CA GLU A 222 -1.92 -18.01 -2.73
C GLU A 222 -2.15 -16.61 -2.15
N LEU A 223 -1.26 -15.64 -2.46
CA LEU A 223 -1.41 -14.26 -2.01
C LEU A 223 -2.61 -13.59 -2.69
N VAL A 224 -2.78 -13.86 -3.98
CA VAL A 224 -3.92 -13.36 -4.76
C VAL A 224 -5.23 -13.91 -4.21
N LYS A 225 -5.34 -15.21 -3.98
CA LYS A 225 -6.52 -15.84 -3.37
C LYS A 225 -6.81 -15.29 -1.98
N ARG A 226 -5.77 -15.07 -1.19
CA ARG A 226 -5.87 -14.52 0.16
C ARG A 226 -6.47 -13.11 0.15
N SER A 227 -6.19 -12.27 -0.85
CA SER A 227 -6.78 -10.93 -0.97
C SER A 227 -8.28 -10.97 -1.32
N MET A 228 -8.76 -12.03 -1.97
CA MET A 228 -10.17 -12.14 -2.38
C MET A 228 -11.13 -12.50 -1.22
N GLU A 229 -10.61 -13.07 -0.13
CA GLU A 229 -11.47 -13.44 1.01
C GLU A 229 -12.01 -12.23 1.79
N PRO A 230 -11.20 -11.19 2.13
CA PRO A 230 -11.73 -9.96 2.70
C PRO A 230 -12.76 -9.27 1.80
N VAL A 231 -12.60 -9.32 0.47
CA VAL A 231 -13.56 -8.72 -0.46
C VAL A 231 -14.95 -9.38 -0.33
N LYS A 232 -14.99 -10.72 -0.27
CA LYS A 232 -16.25 -11.45 -0.08
C LYS A 232 -16.91 -11.13 1.26
N LYS A 233 -16.10 -10.98 2.32
CA LYS A 233 -16.57 -10.58 3.65
C LYS A 233 -17.16 -9.18 3.65
N ALA A 234 -16.44 -8.20 3.08
CA ALA A 234 -16.90 -6.82 2.99
C ALA A 234 -18.24 -6.71 2.24
N LEU A 235 -18.39 -7.41 1.10
CA LEU A 235 -19.67 -7.47 0.38
C LEU A 235 -20.80 -8.04 1.24
N LYS A 236 -20.52 -9.11 1.98
CA LYS A 236 -21.50 -9.73 2.88
C LYS A 236 -21.89 -8.80 4.02
N ASP A 237 -20.92 -8.12 4.63
CA ASP A 237 -21.13 -7.20 5.75
C ASP A 237 -21.94 -5.97 5.32
N ALA A 238 -21.74 -5.50 4.07
CA ALA A 238 -22.57 -4.47 3.44
C ALA A 238 -23.95 -4.97 2.98
N SER A 239 -24.25 -6.27 3.13
CA SER A 239 -25.48 -6.90 2.61
C SER A 239 -25.63 -6.75 1.09
N LEU A 240 -24.51 -6.74 0.37
CA LEU A 240 -24.43 -6.56 -1.09
C LEU A 240 -23.86 -7.80 -1.78
N THR A 241 -24.16 -7.90 -3.07
CA THR A 241 -23.53 -8.84 -3.99
C THR A 241 -22.58 -8.11 -4.92
N LYS A 242 -21.69 -8.84 -5.60
CA LYS A 242 -20.81 -8.28 -6.62
C LYS A 242 -21.55 -7.55 -7.77
N LYS A 243 -22.81 -7.88 -7.99
CA LYS A 243 -23.64 -7.26 -9.05
C LYS A 243 -24.14 -5.87 -8.66
N ASP A 244 -24.23 -5.61 -7.36
CA ASP A 244 -24.72 -4.35 -6.81
C ASP A 244 -23.63 -3.26 -6.81
N ILE A 245 -22.37 -3.63 -7.08
CA ILE A 245 -21.27 -2.68 -7.18
C ILE A 245 -21.26 -2.05 -8.57
N ASP A 246 -21.32 -0.73 -8.62
CA ASP A 246 -21.32 0.04 -9.87
C ASP A 246 -19.91 0.29 -10.39
N GLU A 247 -18.98 0.64 -9.51
CA GLU A 247 -17.60 0.98 -9.84
C GLU A 247 -16.61 0.23 -8.94
N VAL A 248 -15.44 -0.08 -9.50
CA VAL A 248 -14.32 -0.68 -8.77
C VAL A 248 -13.09 0.19 -8.95
N ILE A 249 -12.52 0.66 -7.87
CA ILE A 249 -11.34 1.51 -7.82
C ILE A 249 -10.16 0.71 -7.29
N LEU A 250 -9.01 0.81 -7.96
CA LEU A 250 -7.75 0.22 -7.52
C LEU A 250 -6.86 1.30 -6.90
N VAL A 251 -6.36 1.01 -5.72
CA VAL A 251 -5.48 1.86 -4.92
C VAL A 251 -4.25 1.07 -4.50
N GLY A 252 -3.10 1.74 -4.42
CA GLY A 252 -1.83 1.14 -4.03
C GLY A 252 -1.06 0.55 -5.21
N GLY A 253 0.27 0.67 -5.16
CA GLY A 253 1.17 0.27 -6.24
C GLY A 253 1.09 -1.21 -6.61
N SER A 254 0.81 -2.09 -5.63
CA SER A 254 0.70 -3.53 -5.85
C SER A 254 -0.53 -3.93 -6.68
N THR A 255 -1.52 -3.05 -6.86
CA THR A 255 -2.63 -3.26 -7.79
C THR A 255 -2.23 -3.18 -9.27
N ARG A 256 -0.99 -2.75 -9.56
CA ARG A 256 -0.44 -2.80 -10.91
C ARG A 256 -0.08 -4.22 -11.36
N ILE A 257 0.04 -5.16 -10.45
CA ILE A 257 0.33 -6.57 -10.74
C ILE A 257 -0.79 -7.15 -11.61
N PRO A 258 -0.49 -7.67 -12.83
CA PRO A 258 -1.53 -8.04 -13.80
C PRO A 258 -2.52 -9.08 -13.29
N ILE A 259 -2.07 -10.07 -12.52
CA ILE A 259 -2.97 -11.11 -11.98
C ILE A 259 -3.97 -10.52 -10.97
N ILE A 260 -3.58 -9.51 -10.20
CA ILE A 260 -4.50 -8.81 -9.29
C ILE A 260 -5.62 -8.14 -10.09
N GLN A 261 -5.29 -7.40 -11.15
CA GLN A 261 -6.30 -6.73 -11.98
C GLN A 261 -7.25 -7.73 -12.62
N LYS A 262 -6.71 -8.86 -13.10
CA LYS A 262 -7.49 -9.94 -13.71
C LYS A 262 -8.45 -10.59 -12.70
N GLU A 263 -7.99 -10.88 -11.50
CA GLU A 263 -8.83 -11.51 -10.46
C GLU A 263 -9.91 -10.54 -9.96
N VAL A 264 -9.60 -9.26 -9.78
CA VAL A 264 -10.59 -8.22 -9.44
C VAL A 264 -11.64 -8.10 -10.55
N GLU A 265 -11.22 -8.03 -11.83
CA GLU A 265 -12.15 -8.01 -12.97
C GLU A 265 -13.02 -9.26 -13.01
N SER A 266 -12.45 -10.44 -12.78
CA SER A 266 -13.17 -11.72 -12.74
C SER A 266 -14.19 -11.77 -11.59
N LEU A 267 -13.80 -11.28 -10.41
CA LEU A 267 -14.68 -11.29 -9.23
C LEU A 267 -15.89 -10.38 -9.43
N PHE A 268 -15.69 -9.14 -9.85
CA PHE A 268 -16.77 -8.16 -10.00
C PHE A 268 -17.49 -8.24 -11.36
N GLY A 269 -16.91 -8.95 -12.34
CA GLY A 269 -17.46 -9.06 -13.71
C GLY A 269 -17.39 -7.75 -14.49
N LYS A 270 -16.56 -6.80 -14.04
CA LYS A 270 -16.34 -5.49 -14.69
C LYS A 270 -14.91 -5.04 -14.51
N LYS A 271 -14.44 -4.23 -15.46
CA LYS A 271 -13.08 -3.68 -15.41
C LYS A 271 -13.00 -2.61 -14.33
N PRO A 272 -11.93 -2.61 -13.53
CA PRO A 272 -11.65 -1.51 -12.62
C PRO A 272 -11.55 -0.17 -13.35
N SER A 273 -11.99 0.89 -12.68
CA SER A 273 -11.89 2.26 -13.20
C SER A 273 -10.43 2.64 -13.41
N LYS A 274 -10.14 3.31 -14.53
CA LYS A 274 -8.80 3.75 -14.93
C LYS A 274 -8.79 5.27 -15.07
N GLY A 275 -7.61 5.87 -15.02
CA GLY A 275 -7.44 7.30 -15.27
C GLY A 275 -6.70 8.04 -14.17
N VAL A 276 -6.57 7.44 -13.00
CA VAL A 276 -5.76 7.98 -11.88
C VAL A 276 -4.64 7.00 -11.55
N ASN A 277 -3.48 7.53 -11.20
CA ASN A 277 -2.35 6.73 -10.75
C ASN A 277 -2.67 6.09 -9.38
N PRO A 278 -2.71 4.76 -9.25
CA PRO A 278 -3.07 4.10 -7.99
C PRO A 278 -2.10 4.38 -6.84
N ASP A 279 -0.86 4.81 -7.14
CA ASP A 279 0.13 5.19 -6.12
C ASP A 279 -0.17 6.57 -5.50
N GLU A 280 -0.86 7.44 -6.22
CA GLU A 280 -1.07 8.86 -5.89
C GLU A 280 -2.53 9.20 -5.61
N VAL A 281 -3.44 8.30 -5.94
CA VAL A 281 -4.89 8.56 -5.96
C VAL A 281 -5.43 9.10 -4.62
N VAL A 282 -4.97 8.58 -3.49
CA VAL A 282 -5.38 9.05 -2.16
C VAL A 282 -4.88 10.47 -1.90
N ALA A 283 -3.62 10.76 -2.27
CA ALA A 283 -3.04 12.10 -2.12
C ALA A 283 -3.76 13.13 -3.02
N VAL A 284 -4.11 12.75 -4.25
CA VAL A 284 -4.89 13.59 -5.18
C VAL A 284 -6.26 13.88 -4.57
N GLY A 285 -6.96 12.89 -4.04
CA GLY A 285 -8.25 13.08 -3.40
C GLY A 285 -8.18 13.96 -2.14
N ALA A 286 -7.12 13.80 -1.33
CA ALA A 286 -6.88 14.69 -0.20
C ALA A 286 -6.61 16.14 -0.65
N ALA A 287 -5.89 16.34 -1.75
CA ALA A 287 -5.64 17.65 -2.33
C ALA A 287 -6.94 18.30 -2.84
N ILE A 288 -7.83 17.54 -3.52
CA ILE A 288 -9.15 18.02 -3.94
C ILE A 288 -9.95 18.47 -2.71
N GLN A 289 -9.98 17.65 -1.64
CA GLN A 289 -10.66 18.04 -0.40
C GLN A 289 -10.06 19.30 0.22
N GLY A 290 -8.75 19.47 0.15
CA GLY A 290 -8.06 20.69 0.57
C GLY A 290 -8.54 21.92 -0.22
N GLY A 291 -8.59 21.79 -1.55
CA GLY A 291 -9.08 22.86 -2.44
C GLY A 291 -10.55 23.24 -2.20
N VAL A 292 -11.41 22.25 -1.89
CA VAL A 292 -12.80 22.51 -1.51
C VAL A 292 -12.88 23.28 -0.18
N LEU A 293 -12.04 22.92 0.81
CA LEU A 293 -12.03 23.59 2.11
C LEU A 293 -11.47 25.01 2.05
N SER A 294 -10.53 25.30 1.13
CA SER A 294 -10.00 26.66 0.90
C SER A 294 -10.91 27.50 0.00
N GLY A 295 -11.87 26.89 -0.69
CA GLY A 295 -12.75 27.55 -1.65
C GLY A 295 -12.11 27.73 -3.04
N ASP A 296 -11.02 27.05 -3.33
CA ASP A 296 -10.32 27.09 -4.62
C ASP A 296 -10.93 26.13 -5.67
N VAL A 297 -11.72 25.15 -5.20
CA VAL A 297 -12.41 24.13 -6.01
C VAL A 297 -13.88 24.05 -5.57
N GLU A 298 -14.81 24.00 -6.55
CA GLU A 298 -16.25 23.79 -6.34
C GLU A 298 -16.62 22.31 -6.29
#